data_382c08637a67fa16677e0fa37fe95db9
#
_entry.id   382c08637a67fa16677e0fa37fe95db9
#
_cell.length_a   1.000
_cell.length_b   1.000
_cell.length_c   1.000
_cell.angle_alpha   90.00
_cell.angle_beta   90.00
_cell.angle_gamma   90.00
#
_symmetry.space_group_name_H-M   'P 1'
#
loop_
_entity.id
_entity.type
_entity.pdbx_description
1 polymer ?
#
loop_
_entity_poly.entity_id
_entity_poly.type
_entity_poly.pdbx_seq_one_letter_code
_entity_poly.pdbx_strand_id
1 'polypeptide(L)'
;YFDERDEEYDGNYARMSGVTGKKVHLPSQAPHKYFEQAVDTAKKDGVDAILLVGDILSFPTLANVEYARKKLDECGVPWIYIAGNHDWHFEGLPGSSTQLRETWVEKRLKPLYRAGDNPMMFLRVVKGVRIVAIDNSTYLLSRAQVDFWKSEAAKGDPIVLMMHIPLYVK
;
A
#
# COMPACT_ATOMS: atom_id res chain seq x y z
N TYR A 1 2.96 -4.10 -14.32
CA TYR A 1 4.11 -3.93 -15.22
C TYR A 1 5.32 -4.61 -14.64
N PHE A 2 6.16 -5.16 -15.51
CA PHE A 2 7.45 -5.74 -15.16
C PHE A 2 8.50 -5.04 -15.98
N ASP A 3 9.69 -5.01 -15.44
CA ASP A 3 10.82 -4.28 -16.00
C ASP A 3 12.05 -5.19 -15.89
N GLU A 4 12.89 -5.21 -16.89
CA GLU A 4 14.15 -5.97 -16.90
C GLU A 4 15.13 -5.55 -15.78
N ARG A 5 14.86 -4.42 -15.11
CA ARG A 5 15.58 -3.98 -13.91
C ARG A 5 15.19 -4.77 -12.64
N ASP A 6 14.11 -5.56 -12.72
CA ASP A 6 13.63 -6.42 -11.62
C ASP A 6 14.26 -7.81 -11.76
N GLU A 7 15.56 -7.92 -11.55
CA GLU A 7 16.35 -9.17 -11.71
C GLU A 7 15.85 -10.32 -10.85
N GLU A 8 15.17 -10.04 -9.75
CA GLU A 8 14.62 -11.03 -8.84
C GLU A 8 13.50 -11.89 -9.47
N TYR A 9 13.09 -11.57 -10.69
CA TYR A 9 11.96 -12.19 -11.40
C TYR A 9 12.34 -13.12 -12.49
N ASP A 10 13.60 -13.25 -12.80
CA ASP A 10 14.06 -14.10 -13.87
C ASP A 10 13.52 -15.54 -13.67
N GLY A 11 12.60 -15.97 -14.52
CA GLY A 11 11.92 -17.27 -14.44
C GLY A 11 10.55 -17.31 -13.74
N ASN A 12 10.19 -16.31 -12.92
CA ASN A 12 8.88 -16.27 -12.25
C ASN A 12 7.83 -15.40 -12.98
N TYR A 13 8.25 -14.60 -13.95
CA TYR A 13 7.39 -13.69 -14.70
C TYR A 13 6.16 -14.38 -15.32
N ALA A 14 6.36 -15.46 -16.05
CA ALA A 14 5.27 -16.16 -16.72
C ALA A 14 4.28 -16.78 -15.73
N ARG A 15 4.77 -17.27 -14.57
CA ARG A 15 3.95 -17.81 -13.49
C ARG A 15 3.12 -16.72 -12.82
N MET A 16 3.73 -15.58 -12.52
CA MET A 16 3.06 -14.46 -11.86
C MET A 16 2.02 -13.79 -12.76
N SER A 17 2.33 -13.55 -14.02
CA SER A 17 1.38 -13.02 -14.98
C SER A 17 0.22 -14.00 -15.24
N GLY A 18 0.49 -15.30 -15.25
CA GLY A 18 -0.52 -16.35 -15.37
C GLY A 18 -1.48 -16.43 -14.18
N VAL A 19 -0.98 -16.25 -12.97
CA VAL A 19 -1.78 -16.21 -11.74
C VAL A 19 -2.64 -14.95 -11.69
N THR A 20 -2.07 -13.78 -11.96
CA THR A 20 -2.77 -12.51 -11.93
C THR A 20 -3.81 -12.41 -13.05
N GLY A 21 -3.44 -12.83 -14.27
CA GLY A 21 -4.34 -12.76 -15.43
C GLY A 21 -5.56 -13.70 -15.35
N LYS A 22 -5.48 -14.81 -14.59
CA LYS A 22 -6.58 -15.77 -14.45
C LYS A 22 -7.55 -15.46 -13.31
N LYS A 23 -7.11 -14.74 -12.28
CA LYS A 23 -7.92 -14.47 -11.07
C LYS A 23 -8.68 -13.15 -11.14
N VAL A 24 -8.30 -12.25 -12.01
CA VAL A 24 -8.91 -10.92 -12.09
C VAL A 24 -9.90 -10.91 -13.25
N HIS A 25 -11.15 -11.28 -12.98
CA HIS A 25 -12.28 -10.97 -13.86
C HIS A 25 -12.58 -9.46 -13.78
N LEU A 26 -11.65 -8.63 -14.24
CA LEU A 26 -11.94 -7.22 -14.44
C LEU A 26 -12.54 -7.04 -15.83
N PRO A 27 -13.74 -6.45 -15.93
CA PRO A 27 -14.34 -6.17 -17.23
C PRO A 27 -13.44 -5.19 -17.99
N SER A 28 -12.92 -5.62 -19.12
CA SER A 28 -12.34 -4.88 -20.24
C SER A 28 -11.33 -3.74 -20.01
N GLN A 29 -11.03 -3.32 -18.77
CA GLN A 29 -10.07 -2.27 -18.47
C GLN A 29 -8.92 -2.81 -17.62
N ALA A 30 -7.68 -2.42 -17.97
CA ALA A 30 -6.51 -2.80 -17.18
C ALA A 30 -6.53 -2.14 -15.78
N PRO A 31 -6.09 -2.82 -14.70
CA PRO A 31 -6.13 -2.32 -13.32
C PRO A 31 -5.56 -0.91 -13.14
N HIS A 32 -4.51 -0.56 -13.88
CA HIS A 32 -3.91 0.77 -13.83
C HIS A 32 -4.88 1.90 -14.23
N LYS A 33 -5.85 1.64 -15.12
CA LYS A 33 -6.85 2.64 -15.50
C LYS A 33 -7.82 2.94 -14.36
N TYR A 34 -8.15 1.94 -13.55
CA TYR A 34 -8.99 2.17 -12.36
C TYR A 34 -8.24 2.98 -11.31
N PHE A 35 -6.95 2.71 -11.12
CA PHE A 35 -6.11 3.53 -10.26
C PHE A 35 -6.05 4.98 -10.74
N GLU A 36 -5.80 5.20 -12.04
CA GLU A 36 -5.83 6.55 -12.64
C GLU A 36 -7.18 7.24 -12.42
N GLN A 37 -8.28 6.55 -12.71
CA GLN A 37 -9.63 7.10 -12.52
C GLN A 37 -9.91 7.50 -11.07
N ALA A 38 -9.47 6.68 -10.11
CA ALA A 38 -9.64 6.97 -8.68
C ALA A 38 -8.86 8.22 -8.27
N VAL A 39 -7.60 8.33 -8.72
CA VAL A 39 -6.72 9.47 -8.47
C VAL A 39 -7.26 10.74 -9.13
N ASP A 40 -7.72 10.66 -10.39
CA ASP A 40 -8.33 11.79 -11.11
C ASP A 40 -9.63 12.24 -10.46
N THR A 41 -10.45 11.30 -10.00
CA THR A 41 -11.68 11.61 -9.25
C THR A 41 -11.36 12.35 -7.96
N ALA A 42 -10.40 11.88 -7.18
CA ALA A 42 -9.97 12.54 -5.96
C ALA A 42 -9.50 13.99 -6.21
N LYS A 43 -8.75 14.21 -7.29
CA LYS A 43 -8.32 15.55 -7.72
C LYS A 43 -9.51 16.43 -8.09
N LYS A 44 -10.42 15.90 -8.92
CA LYS A 44 -11.62 16.62 -9.40
C LYS A 44 -12.53 17.01 -8.23
N ASP A 45 -12.70 16.12 -7.28
CA ASP A 45 -13.57 16.34 -6.11
C ASP A 45 -12.91 17.22 -5.04
N GLY A 46 -11.63 17.56 -5.19
CA GLY A 46 -10.91 18.48 -4.31
C GLY A 46 -10.74 17.91 -2.90
N VAL A 47 -10.50 16.60 -2.77
CA VAL A 47 -10.32 15.96 -1.46
C VAL A 47 -9.06 16.45 -0.76
N ASP A 48 -9.07 16.47 0.57
CA ASP A 48 -7.93 16.94 1.37
C ASP A 48 -6.77 15.93 1.44
N ALA A 49 -7.06 14.64 1.24
CA ALA A 49 -6.05 13.57 1.17
C ALA A 49 -6.63 12.31 0.51
N ILE A 50 -5.75 11.49 -0.06
CA ILE A 50 -6.04 10.15 -0.56
C ILE A 50 -5.49 9.14 0.45
N LEU A 51 -6.32 8.22 0.94
CA LEU A 51 -5.89 7.14 1.82
C LEU A 51 -5.72 5.86 0.99
N LEU A 52 -4.48 5.43 0.77
CA LEU A 52 -4.12 4.21 0.05
C LEU A 52 -3.97 3.08 1.07
N VAL A 53 -5.02 2.27 1.19
CA VAL A 53 -5.16 1.26 2.25
C VAL A 53 -4.62 -0.11 1.81
N GLY A 54 -3.48 -0.10 1.13
CA GLY A 54 -2.80 -1.32 0.69
C GLY A 54 -3.37 -1.96 -0.59
N ASP A 55 -2.64 -2.95 -1.09
CA ASP A 55 -2.93 -3.71 -2.32
C ASP A 55 -3.11 -2.81 -3.56
N ILE A 56 -2.39 -1.69 -3.60
CA ILE A 56 -2.34 -0.82 -4.79
C ILE A 56 -1.43 -1.40 -5.88
N LEU A 57 -0.57 -2.35 -5.51
CA LEU A 57 0.32 -3.08 -6.39
C LEU A 57 -0.01 -4.58 -6.32
N SER A 58 0.06 -5.29 -7.44
CA SER A 58 0.01 -6.76 -7.41
C SER A 58 1.36 -7.35 -6.98
N PHE A 59 2.44 -6.63 -7.25
CA PHE A 59 3.83 -6.99 -6.91
C PHE A 59 4.65 -5.71 -6.77
N PRO A 60 5.66 -5.66 -5.90
CA PRO A 60 6.52 -4.50 -5.70
C PRO A 60 7.60 -4.37 -6.79
N THR A 61 7.22 -4.48 -8.07
CA THR A 61 8.13 -4.22 -9.17
C THR A 61 8.51 -2.76 -9.21
N LEU A 62 9.73 -2.47 -9.69
CA LEU A 62 10.20 -1.10 -9.82
C LEU A 62 9.25 -0.28 -10.71
N ALA A 63 8.85 -0.84 -11.85
CA ALA A 63 7.92 -0.17 -12.77
C ALA A 63 6.56 0.13 -12.15
N ASN A 64 6.00 -0.77 -11.31
CA ASN A 64 4.73 -0.55 -10.65
C ASN A 64 4.82 0.57 -9.60
N VAL A 65 5.89 0.56 -8.80
CA VAL A 65 6.11 1.60 -7.78
C VAL A 65 6.32 2.97 -8.42
N GLU A 66 7.17 3.06 -9.44
CA GLU A 66 7.41 4.29 -10.19
C GLU A 66 6.13 4.82 -10.85
N TYR A 67 5.34 3.93 -11.44
CA TYR A 67 4.06 4.29 -12.04
C TYR A 67 3.07 4.85 -11.01
N ALA A 68 2.86 4.13 -9.90
CA ALA A 68 1.96 4.59 -8.84
C ALA A 68 2.42 5.94 -8.27
N ARG A 69 3.71 6.07 -7.96
CA ARG A 69 4.30 7.30 -7.45
C ARG A 69 4.11 8.46 -8.43
N LYS A 70 4.41 8.26 -9.71
CA LYS A 70 4.24 9.27 -10.75
C LYS A 70 2.79 9.77 -10.81
N LYS A 71 1.81 8.86 -10.80
CA LYS A 71 0.38 9.24 -10.86
C LYS A 71 -0.07 10.02 -9.62
N LEU A 72 0.42 9.66 -8.45
CA LEU A 72 0.14 10.38 -7.21
C LEU A 72 0.77 11.79 -7.21
N ASP A 73 2.02 11.92 -7.68
CA ASP A 73 2.69 13.21 -7.80
C ASP A 73 1.97 14.13 -8.83
N GLU A 74 1.56 13.59 -9.98
CA GLU A 74 0.81 14.33 -11.02
C GLU A 74 -0.59 14.76 -10.55
N CYS A 75 -1.19 14.00 -9.66
CA CYS A 75 -2.46 14.35 -9.02
C CYS A 75 -2.33 15.63 -8.18
N GLY A 76 -1.25 15.74 -7.42
CA GLY A 76 -1.00 16.88 -6.52
C GLY A 76 -1.84 16.88 -5.24
N VAL A 77 -2.74 15.89 -5.02
CA VAL A 77 -3.44 15.70 -3.76
C VAL A 77 -2.53 14.93 -2.79
N PRO A 78 -2.35 15.38 -1.55
CA PRO A 78 -1.59 14.63 -0.56
C PRO A 78 -2.10 13.21 -0.42
N TRP A 79 -1.20 12.23 -0.26
CA TRP A 79 -1.61 10.86 0.01
C TRP A 79 -0.98 10.30 1.28
N ILE A 80 -1.63 9.29 1.83
CA ILE A 80 -1.21 8.52 2.98
C ILE A 80 -1.27 7.05 2.57
N TYR A 81 -0.16 6.33 2.68
CA TYR A 81 -0.05 4.95 2.22
C TYR A 81 0.36 4.01 3.34
N ILE A 82 -0.31 2.88 3.44
CA ILE A 82 0.15 1.68 4.15
C ILE A 82 0.21 0.51 3.17
N ALA A 83 1.11 -0.44 3.41
CA ALA A 83 1.21 -1.61 2.56
C ALA A 83 0.05 -2.59 2.80
N GLY A 84 -0.42 -3.21 1.73
CA GLY A 84 -1.20 -4.44 1.75
C GLY A 84 -0.29 -5.66 1.56
N ASN A 85 -0.83 -6.86 1.68
CA ASN A 85 -0.03 -8.07 1.56
C ASN A 85 0.45 -8.34 0.13
N HIS A 86 -0.23 -7.85 -0.90
CA HIS A 86 0.23 -7.93 -2.29
C HIS A 86 1.30 -6.89 -2.62
N ASP A 87 1.33 -5.75 -1.94
CA ASP A 87 2.29 -4.69 -2.23
C ASP A 87 3.76 -5.12 -2.02
N TRP A 88 4.02 -6.08 -1.13
CA TRP A 88 5.36 -6.60 -0.83
C TRP A 88 5.51 -8.09 -1.13
N HIS A 89 4.46 -8.75 -1.62
CA HIS A 89 4.51 -10.19 -1.89
C HIS A 89 4.95 -10.47 -3.31
N PHE A 90 5.90 -11.43 -3.41
CA PHE A 90 6.26 -12.06 -4.66
C PHE A 90 6.08 -13.55 -4.56
N GLU A 91 5.21 -14.09 -5.40
CA GLU A 91 4.92 -15.51 -5.40
C GLU A 91 6.16 -16.34 -5.72
N GLY A 92 6.51 -17.26 -4.83
CA GLY A 92 7.63 -18.18 -5.00
C GLY A 92 8.97 -17.72 -4.42
N LEU A 93 9.05 -16.50 -3.88
CA LEU A 93 10.26 -16.11 -3.15
C LEU A 93 10.27 -16.71 -1.74
N PRO A 94 11.43 -17.21 -1.27
CA PRO A 94 11.56 -17.78 0.05
C PRO A 94 11.54 -16.71 1.14
N GLY A 95 10.99 -17.03 2.30
CA GLY A 95 10.98 -16.17 3.47
C GLY A 95 9.62 -16.18 4.18
N SER A 96 9.61 -15.77 5.44
CA SER A 96 8.37 -15.50 6.16
C SER A 96 7.74 -14.18 5.68
N SER A 97 6.44 -14.01 5.90
CA SER A 97 5.73 -12.76 5.56
C SER A 97 6.42 -11.53 6.17
N THR A 98 6.90 -11.63 7.41
CA THR A 98 7.63 -10.54 8.06
C THR A 98 8.93 -10.20 7.33
N GLN A 99 9.74 -11.21 6.99
CA GLN A 99 11.00 -11.00 6.28
C GLN A 99 10.79 -10.42 4.87
N LEU A 100 9.81 -10.96 4.13
CA LEU A 100 9.47 -10.47 2.79
C LEU A 100 8.96 -9.03 2.86
N ARG A 101 8.06 -8.73 3.78
CA ARG A 101 7.56 -7.38 3.99
C ARG A 101 8.69 -6.39 4.31
N GLU A 102 9.55 -6.70 5.27
CA GLU A 102 10.69 -5.84 5.64
C GLU A 102 11.63 -5.60 4.44
N THR A 103 11.97 -6.67 3.72
CA THR A 103 12.83 -6.60 2.53
C THR A 103 12.25 -5.69 1.46
N TRP A 104 10.98 -5.88 1.11
CA TRP A 104 10.38 -5.19 -0.03
C TRP A 104 9.91 -3.77 0.30
N VAL A 105 9.52 -3.50 1.54
CA VAL A 105 9.32 -2.12 2.00
C VAL A 105 10.63 -1.34 1.86
N GLU A 106 11.73 -1.88 2.36
CA GLU A 106 13.03 -1.22 2.27
C GLU A 106 13.51 -1.06 0.83
N LYS A 107 13.40 -2.11 0.03
CA LYS A 107 13.98 -2.19 -1.31
C LYS A 107 13.15 -1.46 -2.38
N ARG A 108 11.81 -1.39 -2.21
CA ARG A 108 10.90 -0.90 -3.26
C ARG A 108 9.86 0.11 -2.80
N LEU A 109 9.19 -0.13 -1.67
CA LEU A 109 7.98 0.64 -1.32
C LEU A 109 8.26 1.98 -0.64
N LYS A 110 9.48 2.23 -0.18
CA LYS A 110 9.87 3.53 0.44
C LYS A 110 9.40 4.77 -0.32
N PRO A 111 9.45 4.83 -1.66
CA PRO A 111 8.97 6.00 -2.40
C PRO A 111 7.47 6.30 -2.22
N LEU A 112 6.66 5.35 -1.77
CA LEU A 112 5.23 5.53 -1.51
C LEU A 112 4.96 6.10 -0.11
N TYR A 113 5.94 6.01 0.81
CA TYR A 113 5.86 6.63 2.13
C TYR A 113 6.45 8.04 2.12
N ARG A 114 6.01 8.86 3.07
CA ARG A 114 6.65 10.15 3.31
C ARG A 114 7.99 9.93 3.99
N ALA A 115 8.98 10.75 3.66
CA ALA A 115 10.30 10.69 4.30
C ALA A 115 10.19 10.81 5.83
N GLY A 116 10.82 9.87 6.54
CA GLY A 116 10.79 9.79 8.00
C GLY A 116 9.62 9.01 8.60
N ASP A 117 8.66 8.52 7.81
CA ASP A 117 7.62 7.64 8.32
C ASP A 117 8.20 6.30 8.78
N ASN A 118 7.68 5.79 9.89
CA ASN A 118 7.82 4.39 10.25
C ASN A 118 6.76 3.59 9.47
N PRO A 119 7.13 2.76 8.47
CA PRO A 119 6.16 2.04 7.65
C PRO A 119 5.24 1.10 8.42
N MET A 120 5.60 0.74 9.68
CA MET A 120 4.75 -0.10 10.52
C MET A 120 3.58 0.66 11.14
N MET A 121 3.80 1.94 11.50
CA MET A 121 2.79 2.77 12.17
C MET A 121 3.22 4.23 12.15
N PHE A 122 2.30 5.13 11.85
CA PHE A 122 2.52 6.57 11.90
C PHE A 122 1.19 7.35 12.03
N LEU A 123 1.30 8.64 12.33
CA LEU A 123 0.18 9.56 12.43
C LEU A 123 0.25 10.63 11.34
N ARG A 124 -0.91 10.97 10.78
CA ARG A 124 -1.13 12.19 10.01
C ARG A 124 -2.33 12.95 10.58
N VAL A 125 -2.30 14.25 10.46
CA VAL A 125 -3.46 15.10 10.79
C VAL A 125 -3.90 15.79 9.50
N VAL A 126 -5.14 15.58 9.11
CA VAL A 126 -5.77 16.18 7.93
C VAL A 126 -7.03 16.91 8.39
N LYS A 127 -7.04 18.24 8.26
CA LYS A 127 -8.18 19.07 8.68
C LYS A 127 -8.68 18.78 10.12
N GLY A 128 -7.77 18.53 11.03
CA GLY A 128 -8.10 18.23 12.43
C GLY A 128 -8.47 16.78 12.72
N VAL A 129 -8.60 15.94 11.68
CA VAL A 129 -8.82 14.49 11.82
C VAL A 129 -7.48 13.78 11.92
N ARG A 130 -7.34 12.92 12.93
CA ARG A 130 -6.13 12.11 13.14
C ARG A 130 -6.22 10.81 12.34
N ILE A 131 -5.37 10.67 11.35
CA ILE A 131 -5.25 9.44 10.56
C ILE A 131 -4.17 8.57 11.21
N VAL A 132 -4.59 7.56 11.93
CA VAL A 132 -3.71 6.59 12.58
C VAL A 132 -3.50 5.43 11.61
N ALA A 133 -2.34 5.39 10.98
CA ALA A 133 -1.97 4.38 9.99
C ALA A 133 -1.20 3.24 10.67
N ILE A 134 -1.66 2.00 10.47
CA ILE A 134 -1.06 0.79 11.06
C ILE A 134 -0.97 -0.29 9.98
N ASP A 135 0.24 -0.71 9.67
CA ASP A 135 0.46 -1.83 8.76
C ASP A 135 0.23 -3.17 9.47
N ASN A 136 -0.84 -3.84 9.10
CA ASN A 136 -1.15 -5.21 9.52
C ASN A 136 -1.14 -6.20 8.35
N SER A 137 -0.44 -5.87 7.28
CA SER A 137 -0.41 -6.65 6.04
C SER A 137 0.16 -8.06 6.17
N THR A 138 0.87 -8.34 7.28
CA THR A 138 1.31 -9.70 7.65
C THR A 138 0.27 -10.51 8.42
N TYR A 139 -0.97 -10.00 8.56
CA TYR A 139 -2.05 -10.57 9.38
C TYR A 139 -1.77 -10.53 10.90
N LEU A 140 -0.77 -9.80 11.31
CA LEU A 140 -0.36 -9.68 12.71
C LEU A 140 -0.28 -8.20 13.12
N LEU A 141 -0.53 -7.96 14.40
CA LEU A 141 -0.28 -6.68 15.06
C LEU A 141 0.75 -6.89 16.18
N SER A 142 1.78 -6.09 16.17
CA SER A 142 2.74 -6.04 17.27
C SER A 142 2.15 -5.30 18.48
N ARG A 143 2.69 -5.60 19.66
CA ARG A 143 2.32 -4.87 20.87
C ARG A 143 2.52 -3.35 20.71
N ALA A 144 3.64 -2.95 20.11
CA ALA A 144 3.95 -1.55 19.85
C ALA A 144 2.90 -0.84 18.98
N GLN A 145 2.38 -1.51 17.95
CA GLN A 145 1.31 -0.98 17.11
C GLN A 145 0.00 -0.78 17.88
N VAL A 146 -0.35 -1.75 18.73
CA VAL A 146 -1.54 -1.67 19.57
C VAL A 146 -1.41 -0.55 20.61
N ASP A 147 -0.25 -0.43 21.24
CA ASP A 147 -0.01 0.62 22.23
C ASP A 147 0.02 2.02 21.58
N PHE A 148 0.59 2.14 20.37
CA PHE A 148 0.55 3.36 19.57
C PHE A 148 -0.90 3.77 19.28
N TRP A 149 -1.72 2.86 18.72
CA TRP A 149 -3.12 3.14 18.45
C TRP A 149 -3.87 3.58 19.70
N LYS A 150 -3.72 2.84 20.81
CA LYS A 150 -4.38 3.20 22.09
C LYS A 150 -3.97 4.58 22.60
N SER A 151 -2.68 4.93 22.47
CA SER A 151 -2.17 6.24 22.87
C SER A 151 -2.78 7.38 22.05
N GLU A 152 -2.98 7.15 20.74
CA GLU A 152 -3.61 8.13 19.87
C GLU A 152 -5.11 8.27 20.15
N ALA A 153 -5.80 7.15 20.38
CA ALA A 153 -7.22 7.14 20.72
C ALA A 153 -7.54 7.82 22.05
N ALA A 154 -6.64 7.70 23.02
CA ALA A 154 -6.82 8.30 24.35
C ALA A 154 -6.80 9.85 24.34
N LYS A 155 -6.36 10.49 23.25
CA LYS A 155 -6.33 11.97 23.14
C LYS A 155 -7.69 12.60 22.92
N GLY A 156 -8.71 11.81 22.53
CA GLY A 156 -10.09 12.27 22.38
C GLY A 156 -10.41 13.03 21.09
N ASP A 157 -9.43 13.22 20.20
CA ASP A 157 -9.64 13.84 18.89
C ASP A 157 -10.35 12.87 17.93
N PRO A 158 -11.02 13.37 16.87
CA PRO A 158 -11.55 12.50 15.80
C PRO A 158 -10.45 11.66 15.15
N ILE A 159 -10.67 10.34 15.07
CA ILE A 159 -9.72 9.37 14.53
C ILE A 159 -10.30 8.62 13.32
N VAL A 160 -9.48 8.45 12.28
CA VAL A 160 -9.61 7.43 11.26
C VAL A 160 -8.49 6.41 11.45
N LEU A 161 -8.83 5.17 11.80
CA LEU A 161 -7.88 4.07 11.85
C LEU A 161 -7.74 3.47 10.46
N MET A 162 -6.53 3.55 9.90
CA MET A 162 -6.19 3.05 8.57
C MET A 162 -5.43 1.74 8.69
N MET A 163 -6.03 0.64 8.22
CA MET A 163 -5.49 -0.72 8.26
C MET A 163 -5.91 -1.47 7.00
N HIS A 164 -5.05 -2.37 6.51
CA HIS A 164 -5.34 -3.15 5.30
C HIS A 164 -6.22 -4.38 5.59
N ILE A 165 -5.77 -5.25 6.49
CA ILE A 165 -6.51 -6.46 6.86
C ILE A 165 -7.62 -6.10 7.86
N PRO A 166 -8.89 -6.45 7.61
CA PRO A 166 -9.97 -6.22 8.55
C PRO A 166 -9.70 -6.85 9.92
N LEU A 167 -9.99 -6.14 11.00
CA LEU A 167 -9.84 -6.68 12.37
C LEU A 167 -10.81 -7.80 12.69
N TYR A 168 -11.93 -7.82 12.00
CA TYR A 168 -12.97 -8.83 12.16
C TYR A 168 -13.61 -9.15 10.81
N VAL A 169 -13.66 -10.43 10.48
CA VAL A 169 -14.42 -10.96 9.34
C VAL A 169 -15.41 -11.96 9.89
N LYS A 170 -16.70 -11.75 9.58
CA LYS A 170 -17.80 -12.61 10.03
C LYS A 170 -17.95 -13.80 9.08
#